data_8b87f4d2b3b4657b93730c021663373f
#
_entry.id   8b87f4d2b3b4657b93730c021663373f
#
_cell.length_a   1.000
_cell.length_b   1.000
_cell.length_c   1.000
_cell.angle_alpha   90.00
_cell.angle_beta   90.00
_cell.angle_gamma   90.00
#
_symmetry.space_group_name_H-M   'P 1'
#
loop_
_entity.id
_entity.type
_entity.pdbx_description
1 polymer ?
#
loop_
_entity_poly.entity_id
_entity_poly.type
_entity_poly.pdbx_seq_one_letter_code
_entity_poly.pdbx_strand_id
1 'polypeptide(L)'
;MARKKKEEAQQTRQQLIEAAIGQFATRGVASTTLTDIADAAKVTRGAIYWHFTSKAEIFNAIWEQQLPLRDIICDRLSLSENDDPLLMLREQFITALQYIAHEPRQCALLQILYHKCEFHSDMISEDEIRKRIGFNYDSLRITLEKCISQGIVAAQMNVELTMIVLHGFFSGIIKNWLMNTDSFNLYQQAPALVDSILATLPVLRVSPQDDYSSAPGNISPRAQSASMVCALAGLPNR
;
A
#
# COMPACT_ATOMS: atom_id res chain seq x y z
N MET A 1 -6.99 31.88 -25.91
CA MET A 1 -5.54 31.85 -25.56
C MET A 1 -5.28 31.46 -24.09
N ALA A 2 -5.94 32.05 -23.10
CA ALA A 2 -5.69 31.74 -21.68
C ALA A 2 -5.98 30.28 -21.29
N ARG A 3 -7.07 29.68 -21.81
CA ARG A 3 -7.44 28.27 -21.54
C ARG A 3 -6.39 27.28 -22.06
N LYS A 4 -5.87 27.48 -23.27
CA LYS A 4 -4.83 26.63 -23.87
C LYS A 4 -3.53 26.67 -23.07
N LYS A 5 -3.09 27.87 -22.61
CA LYS A 5 -1.91 28.02 -21.75
C LYS A 5 -2.07 27.29 -20.40
N LYS A 6 -3.27 27.30 -19.82
CA LYS A 6 -3.56 26.57 -18.58
C LYS A 6 -3.51 25.06 -18.78
N GLU A 7 -4.05 24.57 -19.86
CA GLU A 7 -4.02 23.13 -20.24
C GLU A 7 -2.57 22.68 -20.48
N GLU A 8 -1.77 23.44 -21.22
CA GLU A 8 -0.34 23.16 -21.46
C GLU A 8 0.47 23.13 -20.16
N ALA A 9 0.22 24.08 -19.25
CA ALA A 9 0.88 24.09 -17.94
C ALA A 9 0.51 22.88 -17.09
N GLN A 10 -0.76 22.48 -17.07
CA GLN A 10 -1.22 21.29 -16.34
C GLN A 10 -0.62 20.00 -16.94
N GLN A 11 -0.51 19.92 -18.26
CA GLN A 11 0.14 18.79 -18.94
C GLN A 11 1.62 18.69 -18.55
N THR A 12 2.36 19.83 -18.55
CA THR A 12 3.75 19.87 -18.12
C THR A 12 3.91 19.43 -16.65
N ARG A 13 3.00 19.91 -15.78
CA ARG A 13 3.01 19.48 -14.37
C ARG A 13 2.82 17.98 -14.23
N GLN A 14 1.92 17.37 -15.00
CA GLN A 14 1.70 15.92 -14.98
C GLN A 14 2.90 15.16 -15.53
N GLN A 15 3.55 15.62 -16.60
CA GLN A 15 4.77 15.04 -17.11
C GLN A 15 5.89 15.03 -16.08
N LEU A 16 6.04 16.10 -15.30
CA LEU A 16 7.00 16.17 -14.20
C LEU A 16 6.69 15.15 -13.08
N ILE A 17 5.43 14.97 -12.73
CA ILE A 17 4.99 13.98 -11.74
C ILE A 17 5.32 12.56 -12.21
N GLU A 18 4.99 12.20 -13.45
CA GLU A 18 5.29 10.87 -13.99
C GLU A 18 6.81 10.61 -14.09
N ALA A 19 7.58 11.63 -14.52
CA ALA A 19 9.04 11.53 -14.52
C ALA A 19 9.60 11.35 -13.09
N ALA A 20 9.06 12.05 -12.11
CA ALA A 20 9.46 11.93 -10.71
C ALA A 20 9.17 10.52 -10.17
N ILE A 21 8.02 9.92 -10.47
CA ILE A 21 7.70 8.54 -10.09
C ILE A 21 8.78 7.59 -10.61
N GLY A 22 9.14 7.67 -11.90
CA GLY A 22 10.19 6.84 -12.50
C GLY A 22 11.57 7.03 -11.86
N GLN A 23 11.97 8.28 -11.60
CA GLN A 23 13.25 8.58 -10.95
C GLN A 23 13.29 8.12 -9.50
N PHE A 24 12.23 8.35 -8.73
CA PHE A 24 12.14 7.93 -7.33
C PHE A 24 12.13 6.40 -7.19
N ALA A 25 11.38 5.70 -8.04
CA ALA A 25 11.33 4.24 -8.02
C ALA A 25 12.70 3.61 -8.34
N THR A 26 13.46 4.22 -9.26
CA THR A 26 14.74 3.67 -9.72
C THR A 26 15.89 4.04 -8.79
N ARG A 27 16.05 5.34 -8.50
CA ARG A 27 17.21 5.91 -7.80
C ARG A 27 16.99 6.18 -6.33
N GLY A 28 15.72 6.19 -5.90
CA GLY A 28 15.31 6.61 -4.55
C GLY A 28 15.02 8.11 -4.45
N VAL A 29 14.18 8.47 -3.48
CA VAL A 29 13.76 9.87 -3.27
C VAL A 29 14.96 10.72 -2.83
N ALA A 30 15.79 10.23 -1.91
CA ALA A 30 16.95 10.95 -1.41
C ALA A 30 17.94 11.31 -2.54
N SER A 31 18.26 10.36 -3.41
CA SER A 31 19.28 10.47 -4.45
C SER A 31 18.81 11.20 -5.72
N THR A 32 17.53 11.57 -5.83
CA THR A 32 16.97 12.25 -6.99
C THR A 32 16.92 13.76 -6.75
N THR A 33 17.32 14.55 -7.75
CA THR A 33 17.24 16.01 -7.74
C THR A 33 16.12 16.52 -8.63
N LEU A 34 15.70 17.80 -8.46
CA LEU A 34 14.73 18.43 -9.36
C LEU A 34 15.26 18.51 -10.79
N THR A 35 16.58 18.64 -10.97
CA THR A 35 17.21 18.62 -12.30
C THR A 35 17.08 17.27 -12.97
N ASP A 36 17.32 16.16 -12.24
CA ASP A 36 17.14 14.80 -12.77
C ASP A 36 15.69 14.56 -13.25
N ILE A 37 14.72 15.11 -12.51
CA ILE A 37 13.30 15.01 -12.89
C ILE A 37 13.00 15.84 -14.14
N ALA A 38 13.53 17.08 -14.23
CA ALA A 38 13.34 17.93 -15.40
C ALA A 38 13.93 17.29 -16.66
N ASP A 39 15.14 16.74 -16.57
CA ASP A 39 15.81 16.05 -17.66
C ASP A 39 15.03 14.80 -18.11
N ALA A 40 14.52 13.99 -17.17
CA ALA A 40 13.69 12.83 -17.45
C ALA A 40 12.36 13.22 -18.12
N ALA A 41 11.76 14.34 -17.69
CA ALA A 41 10.54 14.90 -18.29
C ALA A 41 10.80 15.63 -19.63
N LYS A 42 12.06 15.80 -20.04
CA LYS A 42 12.47 16.56 -21.24
C LYS A 42 11.98 18.00 -21.22
N VAL A 43 11.98 18.63 -20.05
CA VAL A 43 11.66 20.05 -19.87
C VAL A 43 12.86 20.81 -19.36
N THR A 44 12.83 22.15 -19.46
CA THR A 44 13.91 22.98 -18.95
C THR A 44 13.92 23.02 -17.42
N ARG A 45 15.10 23.23 -16.83
CA ARG A 45 15.26 23.43 -15.40
C ARG A 45 14.37 24.58 -14.88
N GLY A 46 14.20 25.66 -15.63
CA GLY A 46 13.29 26.74 -15.26
C GLY A 46 11.82 26.31 -15.22
N ALA A 47 11.42 25.42 -16.10
CA ALA A 47 10.04 24.91 -16.13
C ALA A 47 9.67 24.11 -14.87
N ILE A 48 10.56 23.28 -14.32
CA ILE A 48 10.24 22.55 -13.09
C ILE A 48 10.08 23.50 -11.89
N TYR A 49 10.96 24.51 -11.76
CA TYR A 49 10.86 25.48 -10.66
C TYR A 49 9.63 26.39 -10.75
N TRP A 50 9.01 26.50 -11.93
CA TRP A 50 7.73 27.18 -12.08
C TRP A 50 6.56 26.36 -11.51
N HIS A 51 6.66 25.02 -11.51
CA HIS A 51 5.62 24.11 -11.06
C HIS A 51 5.81 23.62 -9.62
N PHE A 52 7.06 23.47 -9.18
CA PHE A 52 7.40 22.86 -7.89
C PHE A 52 8.60 23.58 -7.26
N THR A 53 8.44 23.96 -6.02
CA THR A 53 9.49 24.66 -5.25
C THR A 53 10.50 23.69 -4.63
N SER A 54 10.07 22.46 -4.37
CA SER A 54 10.89 21.43 -3.71
C SER A 54 10.56 20.03 -4.21
N LYS A 55 11.48 19.10 -3.93
CA LYS A 55 11.28 17.67 -4.16
C LYS A 55 10.14 17.09 -3.31
N ALA A 56 9.97 17.58 -2.08
CA ALA A 56 8.88 17.19 -1.20
C ALA A 56 7.52 17.59 -1.77
N GLU A 57 7.42 18.77 -2.40
CA GLU A 57 6.18 19.19 -3.06
C GLU A 57 5.79 18.26 -4.21
N ILE A 58 6.75 17.80 -5.02
CA ILE A 58 6.48 16.80 -6.07
C ILE A 58 6.05 15.48 -5.43
N PHE A 59 6.75 15.04 -4.39
CA PHE A 59 6.42 13.82 -3.67
C PHE A 59 4.98 13.86 -3.13
N ASN A 60 4.61 14.94 -2.46
CA ASN A 60 3.26 15.11 -1.94
C ASN A 60 2.22 15.12 -3.06
N ALA A 61 2.49 15.81 -4.17
CA ALA A 61 1.60 15.84 -5.34
C ALA A 61 1.41 14.47 -6.00
N ILE A 62 2.42 13.58 -5.97
CA ILE A 62 2.28 12.20 -6.42
C ILE A 62 1.19 11.49 -5.61
N TRP A 63 1.25 11.56 -4.28
CA TRP A 63 0.33 10.82 -3.40
C TRP A 63 -1.05 11.44 -3.29
N GLU A 64 -1.16 12.77 -3.40
CA GLU A 64 -2.44 13.48 -3.43
C GLU A 64 -3.32 13.10 -4.62
N GLN A 65 -2.71 12.73 -5.75
CA GLN A 65 -3.41 12.34 -6.97
C GLN A 65 -3.78 10.86 -7.04
N GLN A 66 -3.33 10.04 -6.06
CA GLN A 66 -3.63 8.62 -6.10
C GLN A 66 -5.08 8.35 -5.68
N LEU A 67 -5.79 7.59 -6.51
CA LEU A 67 -7.04 6.98 -6.11
C LEU A 67 -6.76 5.84 -5.12
N PRO A 68 -7.63 5.62 -4.14
CA PRO A 68 -7.56 4.45 -3.28
C PRO A 68 -7.54 3.18 -4.12
N LEU A 69 -6.63 2.26 -3.80
CA LEU A 69 -6.52 0.98 -4.51
C LEU A 69 -7.85 0.22 -4.51
N ARG A 70 -8.59 0.30 -3.39
CA ARG A 70 -9.92 -0.28 -3.27
C ARG A 70 -10.87 0.19 -4.37
N ASP A 71 -10.91 1.50 -4.64
CA ASP A 71 -11.84 2.07 -5.61
C ASP A 71 -11.50 1.57 -7.02
N ILE A 72 -10.19 1.51 -7.34
CA ILE A 72 -9.70 0.94 -8.60
C ILE A 72 -10.10 -0.54 -8.74
N ILE A 73 -10.01 -1.31 -7.66
CA ILE A 73 -10.35 -2.73 -7.66
C ILE A 73 -11.86 -2.93 -7.76
N CYS A 74 -12.66 -2.15 -7.01
CA CYS A 74 -14.13 -2.22 -7.08
C CYS A 74 -14.65 -1.89 -8.49
N ASP A 75 -14.07 -0.89 -9.16
CA ASP A 75 -14.44 -0.55 -10.55
C ASP A 75 -14.13 -1.67 -11.55
N ARG A 76 -13.13 -2.51 -11.26
CA ARG A 76 -12.77 -3.66 -12.12
C ARG A 76 -13.61 -4.90 -11.87
N LEU A 77 -14.20 -5.00 -10.68
CA LEU A 77 -14.98 -6.13 -10.26
C LEU A 77 -16.47 -5.78 -10.33
N SER A 78 -17.21 -6.45 -11.24
CA SER A 78 -18.67 -6.34 -11.32
C SER A 78 -19.32 -7.23 -10.23
N LEU A 79 -18.98 -7.00 -8.94
CA LEU A 79 -19.52 -7.77 -7.83
C LEU A 79 -20.89 -7.22 -7.41
N SER A 80 -21.80 -8.12 -7.08
CA SER A 80 -23.12 -7.81 -6.54
C SER A 80 -23.10 -7.85 -5.00
N GLU A 81 -23.93 -7.02 -4.36
CA GLU A 81 -24.10 -7.07 -2.89
C GLU A 81 -24.65 -8.41 -2.37
N ASN A 82 -25.23 -9.21 -3.26
CA ASN A 82 -25.77 -10.54 -2.97
C ASN A 82 -24.75 -11.68 -3.12
N ASP A 83 -23.54 -11.39 -3.59
CA ASP A 83 -22.50 -12.40 -3.74
C ASP A 83 -21.96 -12.85 -2.36
N ASP A 84 -21.42 -14.06 -2.32
CA ASP A 84 -20.75 -14.61 -1.14
C ASP A 84 -19.62 -13.65 -0.70
N PRO A 85 -19.65 -13.13 0.54
CA PRO A 85 -18.67 -12.13 0.98
C PRO A 85 -17.24 -12.68 1.03
N LEU A 86 -17.03 -13.98 1.24
CA LEU A 86 -15.71 -14.58 1.21
C LEU A 86 -15.18 -14.69 -0.22
N LEU A 87 -16.07 -15.02 -1.17
CA LEU A 87 -15.73 -15.04 -2.59
C LEU A 87 -15.40 -13.61 -3.07
N MET A 88 -16.19 -12.61 -2.66
CA MET A 88 -15.91 -11.21 -2.96
C MET A 88 -14.54 -10.78 -2.45
N LEU A 89 -14.22 -11.12 -1.21
CA LEU A 89 -12.92 -10.83 -0.59
C LEU A 89 -11.78 -11.50 -1.35
N ARG A 90 -11.97 -12.75 -1.75
CA ARG A 90 -11.03 -13.52 -2.57
C ARG A 90 -10.72 -12.80 -3.89
N GLU A 91 -11.75 -12.46 -4.64
CA GLU A 91 -11.60 -11.79 -5.94
C GLU A 91 -10.98 -10.40 -5.81
N GLN A 92 -11.31 -9.64 -4.77
CA GLN A 92 -10.69 -8.36 -4.47
C GLN A 92 -9.19 -8.50 -4.23
N PHE A 93 -8.74 -9.47 -3.43
CA PHE A 93 -7.32 -9.68 -3.16
C PHE A 93 -6.56 -10.17 -4.40
N ILE A 94 -7.13 -11.11 -5.16
CA ILE A 94 -6.53 -11.60 -6.42
C ILE A 94 -6.35 -10.43 -7.38
N THR A 95 -7.41 -9.66 -7.62
CA THR A 95 -7.38 -8.52 -8.53
C THR A 95 -6.39 -7.44 -8.08
N ALA A 96 -6.29 -7.20 -6.76
CA ALA A 96 -5.31 -6.26 -6.21
C ALA A 96 -3.86 -6.70 -6.49
N LEU A 97 -3.52 -7.97 -6.22
CA LEU A 97 -2.18 -8.50 -6.49
C LEU A 97 -1.85 -8.49 -7.99
N GLN A 98 -2.82 -8.89 -8.83
CA GLN A 98 -2.68 -8.88 -10.28
C GLN A 98 -2.53 -7.45 -10.83
N TYR A 99 -3.28 -6.51 -10.31
CA TYR A 99 -3.17 -5.10 -10.67
C TYR A 99 -1.79 -4.54 -10.32
N ILE A 100 -1.30 -4.79 -9.12
CA ILE A 100 0.03 -4.37 -8.68
C ILE A 100 1.12 -4.97 -9.59
N ALA A 101 0.99 -6.24 -9.96
CA ALA A 101 1.97 -6.92 -10.80
C ALA A 101 1.95 -6.46 -12.26
N HIS A 102 0.79 -6.03 -12.77
CA HIS A 102 0.61 -5.70 -14.19
C HIS A 102 0.74 -4.21 -14.50
N GLU A 103 0.46 -3.33 -13.54
CA GLU A 103 0.49 -1.89 -13.75
C GLU A 103 1.84 -1.28 -13.34
N PRO A 104 2.71 -0.91 -14.29
CA PRO A 104 4.06 -0.42 -13.98
C PRO A 104 4.06 0.80 -13.06
N ARG A 105 3.07 1.68 -13.21
CA ARG A 105 2.93 2.88 -12.37
C ARG A 105 2.62 2.51 -10.92
N GLN A 106 1.73 1.55 -10.70
CA GLN A 106 1.38 1.08 -9.36
C GLN A 106 2.57 0.36 -8.69
N CYS A 107 3.27 -0.48 -9.45
CA CYS A 107 4.50 -1.12 -9.01
C CYS A 107 5.55 -0.08 -8.58
N ALA A 108 5.79 0.96 -9.40
CA ALA A 108 6.72 2.05 -9.10
C ALA A 108 6.34 2.81 -7.82
N LEU A 109 5.06 3.12 -7.61
CA LEU A 109 4.57 3.78 -6.40
C LEU A 109 4.83 2.95 -5.14
N LEU A 110 4.53 1.66 -5.19
CA LEU A 110 4.79 0.76 -4.07
C LEU A 110 6.30 0.55 -3.84
N GLN A 111 7.09 0.53 -4.92
CA GLN A 111 8.56 0.50 -4.82
C GLN A 111 9.10 1.73 -4.08
N ILE A 112 8.56 2.92 -4.38
CA ILE A 112 8.91 4.16 -3.66
C ILE A 112 8.55 4.01 -2.18
N LEU A 113 7.32 3.64 -1.88
CA LEU A 113 6.82 3.55 -0.50
C LEU A 113 7.62 2.56 0.36
N TYR A 114 7.88 1.36 -0.18
CA TYR A 114 8.45 0.28 0.64
C TYR A 114 9.98 0.25 0.66
N HIS A 115 10.64 0.76 -0.39
CA HIS A 115 12.08 0.52 -0.55
C HIS A 115 12.92 1.76 -0.92
N LYS A 116 12.31 2.87 -1.32
CA LYS A 116 13.02 3.97 -1.96
C LYS A 116 12.78 5.34 -1.32
N CYS A 117 12.06 5.40 -0.20
CA CYS A 117 11.75 6.64 0.49
C CYS A 117 12.21 6.61 1.94
N GLU A 118 12.96 7.63 2.34
CA GLU A 118 13.14 8.05 3.72
C GLU A 118 12.24 9.26 3.94
N PHE A 119 11.30 9.14 4.89
CA PHE A 119 10.30 10.15 5.13
C PHE A 119 10.86 11.31 5.97
N HIS A 120 10.58 12.54 5.54
CA HIS A 120 10.95 13.76 6.22
C HIS A 120 9.70 14.56 6.60
N SER A 121 9.86 15.53 7.50
CA SER A 121 8.74 16.29 8.09
C SER A 121 7.95 17.17 7.10
N ASP A 122 8.53 17.50 5.95
CA ASP A 122 7.90 18.28 4.87
C ASP A 122 7.16 17.41 3.84
N MET A 123 7.20 16.07 4.03
CA MET A 123 6.52 15.09 3.21
C MET A 123 5.25 14.60 3.87
N ILE A 124 4.27 14.20 3.04
CA ILE A 124 3.12 13.42 3.50
C ILE A 124 3.63 12.18 4.23
N SER A 125 3.04 11.86 5.38
CA SER A 125 3.51 10.76 6.22
C SER A 125 3.25 9.39 5.57
N GLU A 126 4.10 8.41 5.91
CA GLU A 126 3.92 7.02 5.48
C GLU A 126 2.53 6.48 5.88
N ASP A 127 2.08 6.79 7.09
CA ASP A 127 0.78 6.36 7.60
C ASP A 127 -0.38 6.91 6.75
N GLU A 128 -0.30 8.17 6.35
CA GLU A 128 -1.31 8.79 5.49
C GLU A 128 -1.32 8.17 4.08
N ILE A 129 -0.15 7.89 3.51
CA ILE A 129 -0.03 7.19 2.23
C ILE A 129 -0.64 5.79 2.34
N ARG A 130 -0.28 5.04 3.39
CA ARG A 130 -0.80 3.68 3.61
C ARG A 130 -2.32 3.65 3.76
N LYS A 131 -2.92 4.65 4.40
CA LYS A 131 -4.39 4.79 4.49
C LYS A 131 -5.04 5.00 3.13
N ARG A 132 -4.36 5.72 2.22
CA ARG A 132 -4.89 5.97 0.87
C ARG A 132 -4.78 4.75 -0.05
N ILE A 133 -3.64 4.09 -0.06
CA ILE A 133 -3.34 3.00 -1.02
C ILE A 133 -3.43 1.60 -0.42
N GLY A 134 -3.55 1.50 0.90
CA GLY A 134 -3.56 0.24 1.62
C GLY A 134 -4.93 -0.43 1.69
N PHE A 135 -4.99 -1.46 2.52
CA PHE A 135 -6.24 -2.12 2.84
C PHE A 135 -7.18 -1.18 3.58
N ASN A 136 -8.43 -1.12 3.16
CA ASN A 136 -9.47 -0.46 3.93
C ASN A 136 -9.90 -1.39 5.08
N TYR A 137 -9.36 -1.14 6.27
CA TYR A 137 -9.62 -1.96 7.46
C TYR A 137 -11.11 -2.02 7.80
N ASP A 138 -11.85 -0.93 7.67
CA ASP A 138 -13.28 -0.90 7.98
C ASP A 138 -14.07 -1.79 7.04
N SER A 139 -13.78 -1.73 5.74
CA SER A 139 -14.42 -2.58 4.74
C SER A 139 -14.09 -4.06 4.95
N LEU A 140 -12.83 -4.37 5.29
CA LEU A 140 -12.41 -5.74 5.58
C LEU A 140 -13.11 -6.28 6.82
N ARG A 141 -13.19 -5.48 7.90
CA ARG A 141 -13.93 -5.82 9.13
C ARG A 141 -15.38 -6.17 8.81
N ILE A 142 -16.09 -5.28 8.13
CA ILE A 142 -17.50 -5.48 7.75
C ILE A 142 -17.66 -6.78 6.95
N THR A 143 -16.76 -7.06 6.02
CA THR A 143 -16.82 -8.28 5.21
C THR A 143 -16.60 -9.54 6.07
N LEU A 144 -15.63 -9.53 6.98
CA LEU A 144 -15.37 -10.66 7.88
C LEU A 144 -16.53 -10.89 8.86
N GLU A 145 -17.11 -9.84 9.41
CA GLU A 145 -18.30 -9.90 10.27
C GLU A 145 -19.51 -10.46 9.50
N LYS A 146 -19.68 -10.09 8.23
CA LYS A 146 -20.71 -10.65 7.36
C LYS A 146 -20.47 -12.15 7.11
N CYS A 147 -19.22 -12.58 6.90
CA CYS A 147 -18.88 -14.01 6.79
C CYS A 147 -19.25 -14.80 8.05
N ILE A 148 -19.02 -14.23 9.24
CA ILE A 148 -19.41 -14.85 10.52
C ILE A 148 -20.94 -14.94 10.62
N SER A 149 -21.65 -13.83 10.36
CA SER A 149 -23.11 -13.77 10.49
C SER A 149 -23.84 -14.72 9.55
N GLN A 150 -23.24 -15.01 8.38
CA GLN A 150 -23.77 -15.96 7.40
C GLN A 150 -23.29 -17.41 7.63
N GLY A 151 -22.48 -17.67 8.65
CA GLY A 151 -21.96 -19.00 8.96
C GLY A 151 -20.92 -19.54 7.96
N ILE A 152 -20.36 -18.66 7.10
CA ILE A 152 -19.32 -19.00 6.11
C ILE A 152 -18.01 -19.32 6.82
N VAL A 153 -17.69 -18.59 7.89
CA VAL A 153 -16.55 -18.82 8.78
C VAL A 153 -17.01 -19.07 10.20
N ALA A 154 -16.15 -19.63 11.03
CA ALA A 154 -16.49 -19.99 12.40
C ALA A 154 -16.87 -18.75 13.22
N ALA A 155 -17.95 -18.86 14.02
CA ALA A 155 -18.42 -17.78 14.90
C ALA A 155 -17.38 -17.32 15.93
N GLN A 156 -16.40 -18.18 16.25
CA GLN A 156 -15.31 -17.91 17.20
C GLN A 156 -14.09 -17.28 16.52
N MET A 157 -14.17 -16.92 15.23
CA MET A 157 -13.07 -16.26 14.54
C MET A 157 -12.77 -14.89 15.19
N ASN A 158 -11.50 -14.65 15.52
CA ASN A 158 -11.05 -13.36 16.00
C ASN A 158 -10.83 -12.41 14.81
N VAL A 159 -11.75 -11.49 14.57
CA VAL A 159 -11.72 -10.55 13.43
C VAL A 159 -10.46 -9.69 13.47
N GLU A 160 -10.09 -9.15 14.65
CA GLU A 160 -8.89 -8.30 14.78
C GLU A 160 -7.62 -9.06 14.43
N LEU A 161 -7.45 -10.26 14.99
CA LEU A 161 -6.30 -11.11 14.68
C LEU A 161 -6.28 -11.48 13.19
N THR A 162 -7.44 -11.80 12.62
CA THR A 162 -7.56 -12.13 11.20
C THR A 162 -7.12 -10.95 10.31
N MET A 163 -7.54 -9.73 10.65
CA MET A 163 -7.14 -8.54 9.91
C MET A 163 -5.63 -8.29 9.99
N ILE A 164 -5.02 -8.49 11.17
CA ILE A 164 -3.56 -8.37 11.36
C ILE A 164 -2.83 -9.41 10.49
N VAL A 165 -3.29 -10.66 10.50
CA VAL A 165 -2.68 -11.75 9.73
C VAL A 165 -2.80 -11.48 8.22
N LEU A 166 -3.98 -11.13 7.73
CA LEU A 166 -4.20 -10.81 6.32
C LEU A 166 -3.34 -9.63 5.87
N HIS A 167 -3.31 -8.54 6.65
CA HIS A 167 -2.49 -7.38 6.33
C HIS A 167 -0.99 -7.74 6.31
N GLY A 168 -0.50 -8.47 7.32
CA GLY A 168 0.89 -8.90 7.38
C GLY A 168 1.28 -9.80 6.20
N PHE A 169 0.41 -10.74 5.84
CA PHE A 169 0.62 -11.65 4.73
C PHE A 169 0.74 -10.88 3.39
N PHE A 170 -0.26 -10.07 3.04
CA PHE A 170 -0.27 -9.35 1.76
C PHE A 170 0.82 -8.28 1.68
N SER A 171 1.01 -7.51 2.75
CA SER A 171 2.10 -6.52 2.80
C SER A 171 3.47 -7.19 2.68
N GLY A 172 3.66 -8.33 3.33
CA GLY A 172 4.89 -9.11 3.27
C GLY A 172 5.17 -9.64 1.86
N ILE A 173 4.17 -10.23 1.21
CA ILE A 173 4.31 -10.73 -0.18
C ILE A 173 4.67 -9.59 -1.12
N ILE A 174 3.92 -8.49 -1.10
CA ILE A 174 4.16 -7.34 -1.98
C ILE A 174 5.56 -6.78 -1.74
N LYS A 175 5.92 -6.53 -0.47
CA LYS A 175 7.21 -5.97 -0.10
C LYS A 175 8.38 -6.86 -0.57
N ASN A 176 8.28 -8.17 -0.33
CA ASN A 176 9.34 -9.11 -0.74
C ASN A 176 9.42 -9.24 -2.27
N TRP A 177 8.29 -9.32 -2.96
CA TRP A 177 8.26 -9.39 -4.42
C TRP A 177 8.88 -8.13 -5.06
N LEU A 178 8.60 -6.94 -4.52
CA LEU A 178 9.19 -5.68 -5.00
C LEU A 178 10.71 -5.60 -4.84
N MET A 179 11.33 -6.38 -3.96
CA MET A 179 12.81 -6.45 -3.86
C MET A 179 13.42 -7.10 -5.11
N ASN A 180 12.73 -8.10 -5.69
CA ASN A 180 13.12 -8.76 -6.93
C ASN A 180 11.85 -9.27 -7.63
N THR A 181 11.33 -8.49 -8.58
CA THR A 181 10.09 -8.79 -9.31
C THR A 181 10.19 -10.03 -10.20
N ASP A 182 11.41 -10.49 -10.49
CA ASP A 182 11.66 -11.70 -11.29
C ASP A 182 11.71 -12.98 -10.42
N SER A 183 11.66 -12.87 -9.09
CA SER A 183 11.75 -14.00 -8.18
C SER A 183 10.60 -15.00 -8.36
N PHE A 184 9.41 -14.51 -8.66
CA PHE A 184 8.23 -15.30 -9.03
C PHE A 184 7.21 -14.42 -9.77
N ASN A 185 6.33 -15.05 -10.55
CA ASN A 185 5.27 -14.36 -11.27
C ASN A 185 4.09 -14.08 -10.33
N LEU A 186 4.06 -12.90 -9.71
CA LEU A 186 3.01 -12.51 -8.76
C LEU A 186 1.62 -12.55 -9.40
N TYR A 187 1.49 -12.17 -10.68
CA TYR A 187 0.21 -12.19 -11.40
C TYR A 187 -0.37 -13.60 -11.47
N GLN A 188 0.45 -14.57 -11.88
CA GLN A 188 0.03 -15.97 -12.00
C GLN A 188 -0.16 -16.66 -10.65
N GLN A 189 0.62 -16.30 -9.64
CA GLN A 189 0.56 -16.89 -8.31
C GLN A 189 -0.52 -16.27 -7.41
N ALA A 190 -1.10 -15.13 -7.79
CA ALA A 190 -2.09 -14.41 -6.97
C ALA A 190 -3.24 -15.30 -6.49
N PRO A 191 -3.91 -16.13 -7.33
CA PRO A 191 -4.99 -17.00 -6.86
C PRO A 191 -4.52 -17.98 -5.78
N ALA A 192 -3.40 -18.66 -6.01
CA ALA A 192 -2.88 -19.66 -5.06
C ALA A 192 -2.46 -19.02 -3.73
N LEU A 193 -1.84 -17.84 -3.75
CA LEU A 193 -1.46 -17.09 -2.56
C LEU A 193 -2.70 -16.66 -1.75
N VAL A 194 -3.72 -16.16 -2.42
CA VAL A 194 -4.98 -15.76 -1.77
C VAL A 194 -5.71 -16.98 -1.20
N ASP A 195 -5.84 -18.05 -1.97
CA ASP A 195 -6.50 -19.28 -1.50
C ASP A 195 -5.78 -19.87 -0.29
N SER A 196 -4.45 -19.86 -0.29
CA SER A 196 -3.63 -20.34 0.83
C SER A 196 -3.90 -19.60 2.14
N ILE A 197 -4.00 -18.27 2.10
CA ILE A 197 -4.25 -17.49 3.32
C ILE A 197 -5.72 -17.60 3.74
N LEU A 198 -6.67 -17.56 2.80
CA LEU A 198 -8.09 -17.67 3.13
C LEU A 198 -8.44 -19.04 3.72
N ALA A 199 -7.75 -20.11 3.32
CA ALA A 199 -7.89 -21.43 3.93
C ALA A 199 -7.50 -21.47 5.41
N THR A 200 -6.75 -20.50 5.91
CA THR A 200 -6.37 -20.40 7.33
C THR A 200 -7.43 -19.76 8.21
N LEU A 201 -8.41 -19.05 7.64
CA LEU A 201 -9.42 -18.29 8.41
C LEU A 201 -10.20 -19.15 9.42
N PRO A 202 -10.63 -20.38 9.10
CA PRO A 202 -11.33 -21.24 10.06
C PRO A 202 -10.50 -21.61 11.29
N VAL A 203 -9.17 -21.51 11.20
CA VAL A 203 -8.22 -21.86 12.28
C VAL A 203 -7.95 -20.69 13.21
N LEU A 204 -8.18 -19.44 12.77
CA LEU A 204 -7.96 -18.23 13.55
C LEU A 204 -9.09 -18.02 14.57
N ARG A 205 -9.18 -18.91 15.56
CA ARG A 205 -10.18 -18.87 16.62
C ARG A 205 -9.67 -18.10 17.82
N VAL A 206 -10.59 -17.55 18.62
CA VAL A 206 -10.28 -17.11 19.98
C VAL A 206 -9.92 -18.36 20.78
N SER A 207 -8.67 -18.48 21.25
CA SER A 207 -8.35 -19.44 22.30
C SER A 207 -9.20 -19.12 23.52
N PRO A 208 -9.82 -20.11 24.21
CA PRO A 208 -10.45 -19.83 25.48
C PRO A 208 -9.39 -19.31 26.45
N GLN A 209 -9.47 -18.05 26.77
CA GLN A 209 -8.81 -17.31 27.82
C GLN A 209 -7.51 -17.89 28.38
N ASP A 210 -6.37 -17.44 27.86
CA ASP A 210 -5.26 -17.10 28.75
C ASP A 210 -5.51 -15.65 29.17
N ASP A 211 -5.90 -15.46 30.42
CA ASP A 211 -6.06 -14.16 31.07
C ASP A 211 -4.71 -13.42 31.07
N TYR A 212 -4.40 -12.66 30.05
CA TYR A 212 -3.34 -11.66 30.07
C TYR A 212 -3.73 -10.42 30.90
N SER A 213 -4.47 -10.63 32.00
CA SER A 213 -4.88 -9.54 32.89
C SER A 213 -3.79 -9.07 33.84
N SER A 214 -2.53 -9.53 33.66
CA SER A 214 -1.42 -9.13 34.53
C SER A 214 -0.22 -8.56 33.76
N ALA A 215 -0.42 -7.68 32.81
CA ALA A 215 0.63 -6.83 32.30
C ALA A 215 0.57 -5.45 32.99
N PRO A 216 1.64 -4.98 33.65
CA PRO A 216 1.65 -3.68 34.28
C PRO A 216 1.76 -2.57 33.23
N GLY A 217 0.83 -1.65 33.24
CA GLY A 217 1.02 -0.30 32.69
C GLY A 217 0.40 -0.05 31.33
N ASN A 218 -0.67 0.70 31.41
CA ASN A 218 -1.32 1.47 30.35
C ASN A 218 -0.31 2.18 29.44
N ILE A 219 -0.05 1.66 28.25
CA ILE A 219 0.64 2.39 27.19
C ILE A 219 -0.41 2.79 26.15
N SER A 220 -0.65 4.10 26.06
CA SER A 220 -1.56 4.73 25.11
C SER A 220 -1.22 4.32 23.66
N PRO A 221 -2.19 4.06 22.77
CA PRO A 221 -1.97 3.55 21.41
C PRO A 221 -1.14 4.46 20.48
N ARG A 222 -0.75 5.64 20.93
CA ARG A 222 -0.01 6.63 20.11
C ARG A 222 1.51 6.46 20.05
N ALA A 223 2.11 5.52 20.83
CA ALA A 223 3.56 5.41 20.91
C ALA A 223 4.15 4.08 20.38
N GLN A 224 3.35 3.14 19.87
CA GLN A 224 3.82 1.78 19.55
C GLN A 224 4.28 1.55 18.11
N SER A 225 4.13 2.48 17.18
CA SER A 225 4.56 2.26 15.79
C SER A 225 6.07 2.38 15.53
N ALA A 226 6.85 2.91 16.49
CA ALA A 226 8.28 3.15 16.27
C ALA A 226 9.22 2.17 17.01
N SER A 227 8.74 1.38 18.00
CA SER A 227 9.61 0.61 18.89
C SER A 227 9.73 -0.89 18.58
N MET A 228 8.87 -1.44 17.72
CA MET A 228 8.88 -2.90 17.48
C MET A 228 9.86 -3.35 16.39
N VAL A 229 10.50 -2.43 15.68
CA VAL A 229 11.48 -2.74 14.61
C VAL A 229 12.90 -2.96 15.16
N CYS A 230 13.20 -2.50 16.40
CA CYS A 230 14.56 -2.57 16.95
C CYS A 230 14.90 -3.85 17.73
N ALA A 231 13.96 -4.74 18.03
CA ALA A 231 14.21 -5.88 18.91
C ALA A 231 14.69 -7.18 18.21
N LEU A 232 14.75 -7.22 16.88
CA LEU A 232 15.18 -8.42 16.12
C LEU A 232 16.57 -8.31 15.47
N ALA A 233 17.32 -7.25 15.72
CA ALA A 233 18.69 -7.05 15.20
C ALA A 233 19.78 -7.28 16.25
N GLY A 234 19.63 -8.26 17.12
CA GLY A 234 20.66 -8.66 18.07
C GLY A 234 21.52 -9.80 17.54
N LEU A 235 22.54 -9.50 16.74
CA LEU A 235 23.67 -10.40 16.51
C LEU A 235 24.96 -9.68 16.89
N PRO A 236 25.88 -10.33 17.68
CA PRO A 236 27.07 -9.68 18.20
C PRO A 236 28.15 -9.55 17.13
N ASN A 237 28.83 -8.40 17.16
CA ASN A 237 30.09 -8.17 16.45
C ASN A 237 31.15 -9.22 16.79
N ARG A 238 31.69 -9.82 15.78
CA ARG A 238 33.09 -10.22 15.71
C ARG A 238 33.68 -9.83 14.37
#